data_1781c3d395942f2499a4a9017805ce92
#
_entry.id   1781c3d395942f2499a4a9017805ce92
#
_cell.length_a   1.000
_cell.length_b   1.000
_cell.length_c   1.000
_cell.angle_alpha   90.00
_cell.angle_beta   90.00
_cell.angle_gamma   90.00
#
_symmetry.space_group_name_H-M   'P 1'
#
loop_
_entity.id
_entity.type
_entity.pdbx_description
1 polymer ?
#
loop_
_entity_poly.entity_id
_entity_poly.type
_entity_poly.pdbx_seq_one_letter_code
_entity_poly.pdbx_strand_id
1 'polypeptide(L)'
;MVNQEDQLSYQKVYNDWKQDPLGFWKNQAKEIAWYKAPDKILDDSKKPFYNWFTGGAINACYNCVDRHIENGKGEDIAIIYDSAMCKKVRKISYLELKQNVAKLAGALKGKGIKKGDRVIIYMPMIPEAVVAMLACARLGAVSYTH
;
A
#
# COMPACT_ATOMS: atom_id res chain seq x y z
N MET A 1 17.92 22.23 -3.70
CA MET A 1 17.09 23.45 -3.72
C MET A 1 15.68 23.01 -4.13
N VAL A 2 14.68 23.22 -3.29
CA VAL A 2 13.27 22.93 -3.62
C VAL A 2 12.83 24.00 -4.59
N ASN A 3 12.23 23.59 -5.71
CA ASN A 3 11.82 24.50 -6.79
C ASN A 3 10.67 25.40 -6.30
N GLN A 4 10.57 26.66 -6.75
CA GLN A 4 9.50 27.58 -6.35
C GLN A 4 8.10 27.03 -6.69
N GLU A 5 7.95 26.31 -7.81
CA GLU A 5 6.70 25.65 -8.18
C GLU A 5 6.30 24.55 -7.19
N ASP A 6 7.25 23.78 -6.65
CA ASP A 6 7.00 22.76 -5.64
C ASP A 6 6.56 23.36 -4.30
N GLN A 7 7.11 24.53 -3.91
CA GLN A 7 6.68 25.24 -2.71
C GLN A 7 5.26 25.80 -2.84
N LEU A 8 4.92 26.36 -4.00
CA LEU A 8 3.56 26.85 -4.29
C LEU A 8 2.53 25.71 -4.29
N SER A 9 2.90 24.55 -4.84
CA SER A 9 2.06 23.34 -4.82
C SER A 9 1.81 22.84 -3.40
N TYR A 10 2.86 22.72 -2.56
CA TYR A 10 2.75 22.32 -1.17
C TYR A 10 1.86 23.28 -0.38
N GLN A 11 2.13 24.59 -0.48
CA GLN A 11 1.38 25.62 0.26
C GLN A 11 -0.10 25.59 -0.09
N LYS A 12 -0.42 25.38 -1.36
CA LYS A 12 -1.82 25.26 -1.82
C LYS A 12 -2.49 24.05 -1.17
N VAL A 13 -1.89 22.86 -1.28
CA VAL A 13 -2.43 21.62 -0.71
C VAL A 13 -2.60 21.73 0.80
N TYR A 14 -1.63 22.33 1.49
CA TYR A 14 -1.70 22.55 2.93
C TYR A 14 -2.84 23.52 3.32
N ASN A 15 -3.02 24.60 2.57
CA ASN A 15 -4.09 25.56 2.82
C ASN A 15 -5.48 24.96 2.56
N ASP A 16 -5.63 24.17 1.48
CA ASP A 16 -6.86 23.44 1.16
C ASP A 16 -7.24 22.50 2.31
N TRP A 17 -6.26 21.69 2.80
CA TRP A 17 -6.47 20.86 3.98
C TRP A 17 -6.85 21.67 5.22
N LYS A 18 -6.18 22.78 5.48
CA LYS A 18 -6.41 23.61 6.68
C LYS A 18 -7.79 24.26 6.69
N GLN A 19 -8.31 24.62 5.51
CA GLN A 19 -9.64 25.23 5.38
C GLN A 19 -10.76 24.21 5.59
N ASP A 20 -10.65 23.02 5.02
CA ASP A 20 -11.64 21.93 5.17
C ASP A 20 -10.94 20.56 5.29
N PRO A 21 -10.46 20.20 6.49
CA PRO A 21 -9.76 18.95 6.71
C PRO A 21 -10.60 17.72 6.33
N LEU A 22 -11.88 17.71 6.65
CA LEU A 22 -12.75 16.56 6.37
C LEU A 22 -13.05 16.41 4.89
N GLY A 23 -13.35 17.51 4.20
CA GLY A 23 -13.55 17.51 2.74
C GLY A 23 -12.28 17.13 2.01
N PHE A 24 -11.12 17.63 2.46
CA PHE A 24 -9.83 17.23 1.90
C PHE A 24 -9.63 15.72 1.96
N TRP A 25 -9.75 15.10 3.13
CA TRP A 25 -9.56 13.66 3.28
C TRP A 25 -10.65 12.83 2.59
N LYS A 26 -11.88 13.34 2.52
CA LYS A 26 -12.95 12.74 1.72
C LYS A 26 -12.60 12.69 0.23
N ASN A 27 -11.97 13.75 -0.28
CA ASN A 27 -11.52 13.78 -1.67
C ASN A 27 -10.33 12.86 -1.91
N GLN A 28 -9.32 12.86 -1.02
CA GLN A 28 -8.18 11.95 -1.11
C GLN A 28 -8.60 10.48 -1.05
N ALA A 29 -9.63 10.15 -0.27
CA ALA A 29 -10.15 8.79 -0.17
C ALA A 29 -10.71 8.25 -1.50
N LYS A 30 -11.05 9.10 -2.47
CA LYS A 30 -11.50 8.68 -3.80
C LYS A 30 -10.38 8.04 -4.64
N GLU A 31 -9.12 8.35 -4.31
CA GLU A 31 -7.94 7.75 -4.95
C GLU A 31 -7.68 6.31 -4.49
N ILE A 32 -8.37 5.85 -3.47
CA ILE A 32 -8.25 4.49 -2.93
C ILE A 32 -9.34 3.60 -3.54
N ALA A 33 -8.95 2.40 -3.99
CA ALA A 33 -9.91 1.39 -4.42
C ALA A 33 -10.49 0.68 -3.18
N TRP A 34 -11.67 1.09 -2.78
CA TRP A 34 -12.39 0.52 -1.65
C TRP A 34 -13.23 -0.70 -2.06
N TYR A 35 -13.19 -1.77 -1.29
CA TYR A 35 -14.18 -2.85 -1.38
C TYR A 35 -15.53 -2.41 -0.79
N LYS A 36 -15.46 -1.61 0.29
CA LYS A 36 -16.59 -0.92 0.88
C LYS A 36 -16.13 0.50 1.21
N ALA A 37 -16.81 1.50 0.67
CA ALA A 37 -16.54 2.89 1.00
C ALA A 37 -16.75 3.15 2.50
N PRO A 38 -16.00 4.08 3.12
CA PRO A 38 -16.18 4.42 4.53
C PRO A 38 -17.51 5.13 4.76
N ASP A 39 -18.15 4.82 5.87
CA ASP A 39 -19.39 5.45 6.31
C ASP A 39 -19.11 6.88 6.86
N LYS A 40 -17.95 7.05 7.53
CA LYS A 40 -17.44 8.34 8.03
C LYS A 40 -15.97 8.50 7.70
N ILE A 41 -15.56 9.72 7.39
CA ILE A 41 -14.14 10.06 7.16
C ILE A 41 -13.38 10.07 8.48
N LEU A 42 -13.95 10.71 9.50
CA LEU A 42 -13.38 10.80 10.84
C LEU A 42 -14.49 10.57 11.87
N ASP A 43 -14.26 9.66 12.80
CA ASP A 43 -15.06 9.51 14.01
C ASP A 43 -14.24 9.97 15.22
N ASP A 44 -14.63 11.10 15.79
CA ASP A 44 -14.02 11.75 16.96
C ASP A 44 -14.86 11.63 18.24
N SER A 45 -15.84 10.73 18.24
CA SER A 45 -16.78 10.52 19.36
C SER A 45 -16.10 10.05 20.65
N LYS A 46 -14.88 9.46 20.54
CA LYS A 46 -14.10 8.93 21.65
C LYS A 46 -12.75 9.62 21.83
N LYS A 47 -12.75 10.98 21.81
CA LYS A 47 -11.52 11.75 22.03
C LYS A 47 -10.80 11.32 23.31
N PRO A 48 -9.45 11.25 23.31
CA PRO A 48 -8.51 11.60 22.25
C PRO A 48 -8.26 10.47 21.21
N PHE A 49 -9.03 9.40 21.22
CA PHE A 49 -8.89 8.27 20.28
C PHE A 49 -9.76 8.51 19.06
N TYR A 50 -9.13 8.72 17.91
CA TYR A 50 -9.78 9.02 16.65
C TYR A 50 -9.78 7.79 15.74
N ASN A 51 -10.91 7.55 15.04
CA ASN A 51 -11.00 6.49 14.02
C ASN A 51 -11.22 7.12 12.65
N TRP A 52 -10.30 6.85 11.73
CA TRP A 52 -10.38 7.30 10.34
C TRP A 52 -11.05 6.28 9.45
N PHE A 53 -11.81 6.78 8.46
CA PHE A 53 -12.46 5.98 7.43
C PHE A 53 -13.27 4.81 8.00
N THR A 54 -14.06 5.10 9.03
CA THR A 54 -14.85 4.11 9.76
C THR A 54 -15.82 3.37 8.85
N GLY A 55 -15.89 2.05 8.99
CA GLY A 55 -16.74 1.18 8.18
C GLY A 55 -16.18 0.87 6.79
N GLY A 56 -15.10 1.52 6.37
CA GLY A 56 -14.42 1.23 5.12
C GLY A 56 -13.70 -0.11 5.12
N ALA A 57 -13.57 -0.74 3.94
CA ALA A 57 -12.81 -1.96 3.75
C ALA A 57 -11.96 -1.89 2.48
N ILE A 58 -10.66 -2.15 2.63
CA ILE A 58 -9.69 -2.20 1.54
C ILE A 58 -8.81 -3.44 1.63
N ASN A 59 -8.14 -3.76 0.52
CA ASN A 59 -6.94 -4.60 0.55
C ASN A 59 -5.75 -3.78 0.08
N ALA A 60 -4.73 -3.66 0.92
CA ALA A 60 -3.54 -2.87 0.59
C ALA A 60 -2.78 -3.46 -0.61
N CYS A 61 -2.65 -4.78 -0.70
CA CYS A 61 -1.99 -5.42 -1.83
C CYS A 61 -2.73 -5.15 -3.15
N TYR A 62 -4.06 -5.21 -3.18
CA TYR A 62 -4.84 -4.85 -4.36
C TYR A 62 -4.55 -3.42 -4.81
N ASN A 63 -4.55 -2.48 -3.86
CA ASN A 63 -4.27 -1.07 -4.14
C ASN A 63 -2.85 -0.82 -4.65
N CYS A 64 -1.86 -1.59 -4.14
CA CYS A 64 -0.46 -1.44 -4.55
C CYS A 64 -0.12 -2.15 -5.85
N VAL A 65 -0.85 -3.19 -6.24
CA VAL A 65 -0.45 -4.09 -7.34
C VAL A 65 -1.57 -4.28 -8.36
N ASP A 66 -2.67 -4.93 -7.96
CA ASP A 66 -3.66 -5.45 -8.92
C ASP A 66 -4.35 -4.34 -9.71
N ARG A 67 -4.77 -3.25 -9.05
CA ARG A 67 -5.44 -2.13 -9.70
C ARG A 67 -4.59 -1.46 -10.80
N HIS A 68 -3.27 -1.48 -10.66
CA HIS A 68 -2.38 -0.90 -11.68
C HIS A 68 -2.37 -1.75 -12.95
N ILE A 69 -2.44 -3.07 -12.79
CA ILE A 69 -2.53 -4.00 -13.92
C ILE A 69 -3.89 -3.86 -14.62
N GLU A 70 -4.97 -3.74 -13.85
CA GLU A 70 -6.32 -3.51 -14.38
C GLU A 70 -6.43 -2.18 -15.13
N ASN A 71 -5.61 -1.17 -14.75
CA ASN A 71 -5.47 0.11 -15.42
C ASN A 71 -4.46 0.10 -16.59
N GLY A 72 -4.08 -1.08 -17.09
CA GLY A 72 -3.21 -1.24 -18.26
C GLY A 72 -1.70 -1.05 -17.99
N LYS A 73 -1.27 -0.95 -16.72
CA LYS A 73 0.14 -0.73 -16.32
C LYS A 73 0.87 -2.02 -15.94
N GLY A 74 0.42 -3.17 -16.47
CA GLY A 74 0.99 -4.48 -16.10
C GLY A 74 2.48 -4.60 -16.41
N GLU A 75 2.92 -4.05 -17.53
CA GLU A 75 4.32 -4.07 -17.99
C GLU A 75 5.18 -2.93 -17.40
N ASP A 76 4.58 -1.95 -16.73
CA ASP A 76 5.32 -0.88 -16.07
C ASP A 76 6.19 -1.46 -14.94
N ILE A 77 7.34 -0.83 -14.70
CA ILE A 77 8.27 -1.25 -13.67
C ILE A 77 7.71 -0.89 -12.29
N ALA A 78 7.42 -1.91 -11.48
CA ALA A 78 6.98 -1.76 -10.09
C ALA A 78 8.14 -1.68 -9.10
N ILE A 79 9.22 -2.42 -9.36
CA ILE A 79 10.41 -2.47 -8.48
C ILE A 79 11.67 -2.38 -9.32
N ILE A 80 12.59 -1.52 -8.90
CA ILE A 80 13.98 -1.52 -9.34
C ILE A 80 14.82 -1.98 -8.17
N TYR A 81 15.45 -3.13 -8.31
CA TYR A 81 16.42 -3.64 -7.35
C TYR A 81 17.82 -3.41 -7.89
N ASP A 82 18.61 -2.68 -7.13
CA ASP A 82 20.03 -2.45 -7.44
C ASP A 82 20.88 -2.84 -6.22
N SER A 83 21.80 -3.77 -6.42
CA SER A 83 22.66 -4.28 -5.35
C SER A 83 24.12 -4.16 -5.74
N ALA A 84 24.81 -3.20 -5.11
CA ALA A 84 26.25 -3.03 -5.26
C ALA A 84 27.02 -4.28 -4.80
N MET A 85 26.57 -4.96 -3.75
CA MET A 85 27.22 -6.17 -3.22
C MET A 85 27.15 -7.33 -4.22
N CYS A 86 26.00 -7.53 -4.85
CA CYS A 86 25.82 -8.62 -5.83
C CYS A 86 26.11 -8.18 -7.27
N LYS A 87 26.38 -6.89 -7.51
CA LYS A 87 26.56 -6.28 -8.83
C LYS A 87 25.41 -6.64 -9.79
N LYS A 88 24.18 -6.62 -9.28
CA LYS A 88 22.97 -7.00 -10.02
C LYS A 88 21.93 -5.90 -9.98
N VAL A 89 21.38 -5.59 -11.15
CA VAL A 89 20.20 -4.75 -11.30
C VAL A 89 19.06 -5.63 -11.85
N ARG A 90 17.90 -5.58 -11.21
CA ARG A 90 16.67 -6.25 -11.68
C ARG A 90 15.54 -5.24 -11.76
N LYS A 91 14.78 -5.31 -12.82
CA LYS A 91 13.52 -4.57 -13.00
C LYS A 91 12.39 -5.58 -12.97
N ILE A 92 11.41 -5.36 -12.12
CA ILE A 92 10.27 -6.26 -11.91
C ILE A 92 9.01 -5.47 -12.28
N SER A 93 8.23 -5.98 -13.23
CA SER A 93 6.97 -5.36 -13.63
C SER A 93 5.86 -5.61 -12.61
N TYR A 94 4.76 -4.84 -12.71
CA TYR A 94 3.56 -5.10 -11.90
C TYR A 94 3.00 -6.49 -12.12
N LEU A 95 3.04 -7.00 -13.36
CA LEU A 95 2.56 -8.34 -13.67
C LEU A 95 3.41 -9.42 -13.02
N GLU A 96 4.74 -9.32 -13.10
CA GLU A 96 5.67 -10.23 -12.43
C GLU A 96 5.50 -10.17 -10.91
N LEU A 97 5.40 -8.96 -10.35
CA LEU A 97 5.18 -8.77 -8.92
C LEU A 97 3.88 -9.44 -8.45
N LYS A 98 2.77 -9.25 -9.18
CA LYS A 98 1.49 -9.90 -8.89
C LYS A 98 1.61 -11.42 -8.86
N GLN A 99 2.29 -12.01 -9.86
CA GLN A 99 2.47 -13.46 -9.94
C GLN A 99 3.26 -13.98 -8.74
N ASN A 100 4.37 -13.33 -8.37
CA ASN A 100 5.19 -13.74 -7.24
C ASN A 100 4.44 -13.60 -5.90
N VAL A 101 3.72 -12.50 -5.71
CA VAL A 101 2.88 -12.27 -4.54
C VAL A 101 1.77 -13.30 -4.45
N ALA A 102 1.09 -13.62 -5.55
CA ALA A 102 0.02 -14.61 -5.57
C ALA A 102 0.54 -16.03 -5.23
N LYS A 103 1.69 -16.43 -5.77
CA LYS A 103 2.33 -17.72 -5.46
C LYS A 103 2.65 -17.83 -3.96
N LEU A 104 3.28 -16.81 -3.38
CA LEU A 104 3.64 -16.82 -1.97
C LEU A 104 2.39 -16.77 -1.07
N ALA A 105 1.40 -15.94 -1.40
CA ALA A 105 0.14 -15.89 -0.67
C ALA A 105 -0.58 -17.25 -0.69
N GLY A 106 -0.59 -17.94 -1.84
CA GLY A 106 -1.12 -19.32 -1.97
C GLY A 106 -0.39 -20.30 -1.07
N ALA A 107 0.95 -20.25 -1.04
CA ALA A 107 1.76 -21.10 -0.17
C ALA A 107 1.49 -20.84 1.33
N LEU A 108 1.43 -19.58 1.73
CA LEU A 108 1.11 -19.20 3.12
C LEU A 108 -0.30 -19.66 3.51
N LYS A 109 -1.29 -19.46 2.64
CA LYS A 109 -2.66 -19.95 2.84
C LYS A 109 -2.71 -21.47 2.98
N GLY A 110 -1.95 -22.19 2.13
CA GLY A 110 -1.84 -23.67 2.23
C GLY A 110 -1.22 -24.16 3.54
N LYS A 111 -0.42 -23.31 4.21
CA LYS A 111 0.12 -23.59 5.56
C LYS A 111 -0.83 -23.12 6.69
N GLY A 112 -2.02 -22.67 6.37
CA GLY A 112 -3.04 -22.29 7.35
C GLY A 112 -3.03 -20.80 7.77
N ILE A 113 -2.17 -19.97 7.17
CA ILE A 113 -2.14 -18.52 7.45
C ILE A 113 -3.43 -17.88 6.96
N LYS A 114 -4.06 -17.09 7.82
CA LYS A 114 -5.33 -16.40 7.59
C LYS A 114 -5.28 -14.95 8.09
N LYS A 115 -6.36 -14.22 7.83
CA LYS A 115 -6.50 -12.82 8.28
C LYS A 115 -6.27 -12.68 9.79
N GLY A 116 -5.42 -11.75 10.16
CA GLY A 116 -5.07 -11.44 11.55
C GLY A 116 -3.89 -12.24 12.10
N ASP A 117 -3.43 -13.29 11.42
CA ASP A 117 -2.21 -14.00 11.82
C ASP A 117 -0.97 -13.12 11.61
N ARG A 118 0.07 -13.34 12.41
CA ARG A 118 1.32 -12.60 12.33
C ARG A 118 2.37 -13.45 11.63
N VAL A 119 2.99 -12.84 10.62
CA VAL A 119 4.09 -13.46 9.84
C VAL A 119 5.34 -12.62 10.06
N ILE A 120 6.37 -13.23 10.63
CA ILE A 120 7.68 -12.59 10.82
C ILE A 120 8.45 -12.71 9.51
N ILE A 121 8.95 -11.58 9.00
CA ILE A 121 9.78 -11.50 7.81
C ILE A 121 11.19 -11.14 8.25
N TYR A 122 12.09 -12.13 8.19
CA TYR A 122 13.51 -11.98 8.50
C TYR A 122 14.32 -12.10 7.22
N MET A 123 14.40 -11.01 6.47
CA MET A 123 15.04 -10.93 5.15
C MET A 123 15.84 -9.64 5.02
N PRO A 124 16.95 -9.64 4.24
CA PRO A 124 17.63 -8.41 3.84
C PRO A 124 16.76 -7.61 2.86
N MET A 125 17.28 -6.44 2.43
CA MET A 125 16.60 -5.56 1.45
C MET A 125 16.69 -6.16 0.04
N ILE A 126 15.83 -7.12 -0.25
CA ILE A 126 15.71 -7.81 -1.53
C ILE A 126 14.25 -7.77 -2.02
N PRO A 127 13.97 -7.93 -3.31
CA PRO A 127 12.60 -7.90 -3.85
C PRO A 127 11.68 -8.92 -3.18
N GLU A 128 12.21 -10.05 -2.76
CA GLU A 128 11.47 -11.11 -2.07
C GLU A 128 10.89 -10.65 -0.73
N ALA A 129 11.51 -9.70 -0.04
CA ALA A 129 10.97 -9.09 1.19
C ALA A 129 9.70 -8.28 0.88
N VAL A 130 9.68 -7.52 -0.21
CA VAL A 130 8.50 -6.79 -0.67
C VAL A 130 7.39 -7.76 -1.07
N VAL A 131 7.73 -8.84 -1.78
CA VAL A 131 6.78 -9.91 -2.14
C VAL A 131 6.17 -10.52 -0.87
N ALA A 132 6.97 -10.78 0.17
CA ALA A 132 6.47 -11.34 1.42
C ALA A 132 5.51 -10.40 2.16
N MET A 133 5.84 -9.09 2.24
CA MET A 133 4.96 -8.09 2.82
C MET A 133 3.62 -7.99 2.07
N LEU A 134 3.66 -7.95 0.74
CA LEU A 134 2.46 -7.87 -0.10
C LEU A 134 1.63 -9.16 -0.06
N ALA A 135 2.27 -10.33 0.07
CA ALA A 135 1.57 -11.60 0.23
C ALA A 135 0.80 -11.65 1.56
N CYS A 136 1.40 -11.17 2.65
CA CYS A 136 0.71 -11.02 3.93
C CYS A 136 -0.47 -10.04 3.82
N ALA A 137 -0.26 -8.87 3.22
CA ALA A 137 -1.31 -7.88 3.00
C ALA A 137 -2.47 -8.44 2.14
N ARG A 138 -2.16 -9.27 1.13
CA ARG A 138 -3.16 -9.94 0.29
C ARG A 138 -4.07 -10.85 1.09
N LEU A 139 -3.52 -11.58 2.06
CA LEU A 139 -4.28 -12.47 2.97
C LEU A 139 -4.95 -11.71 4.12
N GLY A 140 -4.61 -10.45 4.34
CA GLY A 140 -5.00 -9.71 5.54
C GLY A 140 -4.25 -10.17 6.80
N ALA A 141 -3.13 -10.85 6.64
CA ALA A 141 -2.20 -11.17 7.71
C ALA A 141 -1.33 -9.95 8.04
N VAL A 142 -0.80 -9.92 9.25
CA VAL A 142 0.11 -8.87 9.72
C VAL A 142 1.54 -9.26 9.39
N SER A 143 2.23 -8.42 8.62
CA SER A 143 3.67 -8.59 8.38
C SER A 143 4.49 -7.90 9.47
N TYR A 144 5.46 -8.60 10.01
CA TYR A 144 6.41 -8.10 11.00
C TYR A 144 7.82 -8.17 10.43
N THR A 145 8.54 -7.05 10.43
CA THR A 145 9.87 -6.92 9.79
C THR A 145 10.98 -6.56 10.78
N HIS A 146 10.73 -6.60 12.08
CA HIS A 146 11.71 -6.27 13.13
C HIS A 146 11.51 -7.10 14.39
#